data_bb32d39a1e01cfe3294de484e0af6d1e
#
_entry.id   bb32d39a1e01cfe3294de484e0af6d1e
#
_cell.length_a   1.000
_cell.length_b   1.000
_cell.length_c   1.000
_cell.angle_alpha   90.00
_cell.angle_beta   90.00
_cell.angle_gamma   90.00
#
_symmetry.space_group_name_H-M   'P 1'
#
loop_
_entity.id
_entity.type
_entity.pdbx_description
1 polymer ?
#
loop_
_entity_poly.entity_id
_entity_poly.type
_entity_poly.pdbx_seq_one_letter_code
_entity_poly.pdbx_strand_id
1 'polypeptide(L)'
;LPLPDTESEIASVSRALGVTGKDHLLVGRNATEEAFRNQSLEDYRVLYFATHGLLPGELKCQTEPGLVLTPPDQSTDRQNDGLLEASEIAAMRVNADLVVLSACNTAGAGGRFGGDALSGLAESFFFAGARNLLVSHWQVPSAATTQLMSTLFESAGVDLKQGISPSLQVAQRRMINSEKTAHPFFWGAFVLVGDGAPEIALPLPRGTAVAAAVSTTPTPAGPGNAPR
;
A
#
# COMPACT_ATOMS: atom_id res chain seq x y z
N LEU A 1 12.14 5.52 8.86
CA LEU A 1 12.26 4.43 9.82
C LEU A 1 11.78 3.13 9.17
N PRO A 2 12.44 1.98 9.40
CA PRO A 2 11.96 0.69 8.89
C PRO A 2 10.58 0.36 9.45
N LEU A 3 9.78 -0.34 8.65
CA LEU A 3 8.47 -0.87 9.05
C LEU A 3 8.57 -2.41 9.16
N PRO A 4 9.14 -2.95 10.26
CA PRO A 4 9.46 -4.38 10.35
C PRO A 4 8.23 -5.30 10.26
N ASP A 5 7.06 -4.79 10.62
CA ASP A 5 5.83 -5.59 10.65
C ASP A 5 5.13 -5.67 9.28
N THR A 6 5.50 -4.83 8.33
CA THR A 6 4.86 -4.78 7.01
C THR A 6 5.15 -6.02 6.18
N GLU A 7 6.31 -6.64 6.35
CA GLU A 7 6.63 -7.91 5.67
C GLU A 7 5.68 -9.03 6.12
N SER A 8 5.36 -9.08 7.41
CA SER A 8 4.40 -10.06 7.94
C SER A 8 2.97 -9.80 7.47
N GLU A 9 2.58 -8.53 7.36
CA GLU A 9 1.30 -8.08 6.82
C GLU A 9 1.14 -8.54 5.38
N ILE A 10 2.12 -8.21 4.52
CA ILE A 10 2.14 -8.60 3.12
C ILE A 10 2.11 -10.12 2.94
N ALA A 11 2.90 -10.85 3.72
CA ALA A 11 2.90 -12.31 3.69
C ALA A 11 1.53 -12.91 4.05
N SER A 12 0.82 -12.29 4.97
CA SER A 12 -0.54 -12.73 5.37
C SER A 12 -1.56 -12.44 4.29
N VAL A 13 -1.53 -11.23 3.70
CA VAL A 13 -2.40 -10.82 2.60
C VAL A 13 -2.15 -11.68 1.36
N SER A 14 -0.88 -11.88 0.97
CA SER A 14 -0.51 -12.72 -0.18
C SER A 14 -1.03 -14.14 -0.04
N ARG A 15 -0.94 -14.71 1.16
CA ARG A 15 -1.47 -16.05 1.44
C ARG A 15 -3.00 -16.08 1.31
N ALA A 16 -3.70 -15.08 1.84
CA ALA A 16 -5.15 -14.99 1.75
C ALA A 16 -5.63 -14.82 0.29
N LEU A 17 -4.86 -14.13 -0.53
CA LEU A 17 -5.10 -13.94 -1.96
C LEU A 17 -4.60 -15.11 -2.84
N GLY A 18 -3.97 -16.14 -2.24
CA GLY A 18 -3.45 -17.29 -3.00
C GLY A 18 -2.26 -16.97 -3.91
N VAL A 19 -1.52 -15.90 -3.62
CA VAL A 19 -0.33 -15.54 -4.39
C VAL A 19 0.78 -16.54 -4.14
N THR A 20 1.23 -17.22 -5.19
CA THR A 20 2.22 -18.33 -5.10
C THR A 20 3.59 -17.96 -5.66
N GLY A 21 3.73 -16.84 -6.37
CA GLY A 21 4.98 -16.38 -7.00
C GLY A 21 5.70 -15.33 -6.17
N LYS A 22 7.04 -15.38 -6.15
CA LYS A 22 7.85 -14.31 -5.54
C LYS A 22 7.95 -13.07 -6.43
N ASP A 23 7.71 -13.23 -7.71
CA ASP A 23 7.82 -12.16 -8.70
C ASP A 23 6.75 -11.07 -8.54
N HIS A 24 5.69 -11.39 -7.79
CA HIS A 24 4.60 -10.47 -7.47
C HIS A 24 4.80 -9.75 -6.12
N LEU A 25 5.90 -10.05 -5.41
CA LEU A 25 6.21 -9.50 -4.09
C LEU A 25 7.48 -8.68 -4.16
N LEU A 26 7.35 -7.37 -4.16
CA LEU A 26 8.47 -6.45 -4.07
C LEU A 26 8.70 -6.10 -2.59
N VAL A 27 9.72 -6.68 -1.98
CA VAL A 27 10.00 -6.56 -0.54
C VAL A 27 11.45 -6.11 -0.31
N GLY A 28 11.64 -5.26 0.68
CA GLY A 28 12.96 -4.80 1.08
C GLY A 28 13.70 -4.11 -0.08
N ARG A 29 14.92 -4.51 -0.36
CA ARG A 29 15.75 -3.91 -1.41
C ARG A 29 15.18 -4.04 -2.82
N ASN A 30 14.26 -4.98 -3.03
CA ASN A 30 13.62 -5.19 -4.34
C ASN A 30 12.38 -4.29 -4.54
N ALA A 31 11.95 -3.58 -3.52
CA ALA A 31 10.79 -2.69 -3.58
C ALA A 31 11.18 -1.31 -4.16
N THR A 32 11.82 -1.30 -5.32
CA THR A 32 12.22 -0.09 -6.03
C THR A 32 11.14 0.36 -7.02
N GLU A 33 11.17 1.64 -7.40
CA GLU A 33 10.29 2.17 -8.44
C GLU A 33 10.48 1.45 -9.78
N GLU A 34 11.74 1.21 -10.15
CA GLU A 34 12.08 0.48 -11.37
C GLU A 34 11.44 -0.92 -11.37
N ALA A 35 11.60 -1.67 -10.27
CA ALA A 35 11.00 -3.00 -10.16
C ALA A 35 9.47 -2.94 -10.20
N PHE A 36 8.85 -1.92 -9.62
CA PHE A 36 7.41 -1.71 -9.65
C PHE A 36 6.92 -1.34 -11.06
N ARG A 37 7.59 -0.41 -11.75
CA ARG A 37 7.25 0.02 -13.11
C ARG A 37 7.40 -1.09 -14.15
N ASN A 38 8.34 -2.00 -13.93
CA ASN A 38 8.56 -3.15 -14.81
C ASN A 38 7.50 -4.24 -14.67
N GLN A 39 6.56 -4.11 -13.71
CA GLN A 39 5.41 -5.01 -13.62
C GLN A 39 4.35 -4.63 -14.67
N SER A 40 3.66 -5.63 -15.20
CA SER A 40 2.47 -5.43 -16.03
C SER A 40 1.28 -5.03 -15.14
N LEU A 41 1.24 -3.77 -14.67
CA LEU A 41 0.28 -3.30 -13.67
C LEU A 41 -1.19 -3.49 -14.11
N GLU A 42 -1.46 -3.56 -15.40
CA GLU A 42 -2.78 -3.82 -15.97
C GLU A 42 -3.31 -5.25 -15.68
N ASP A 43 -2.39 -6.19 -15.38
CA ASP A 43 -2.73 -7.59 -15.13
C ASP A 43 -3.11 -7.85 -13.66
N TYR A 44 -2.94 -6.86 -12.78
CA TYR A 44 -3.17 -7.03 -11.36
C TYR A 44 -4.56 -6.55 -10.94
N ARG A 45 -5.27 -7.42 -10.22
CA ARG A 45 -6.56 -7.09 -9.62
C ARG A 45 -6.41 -6.29 -8.32
N VAL A 46 -5.36 -6.58 -7.56
CA VAL A 46 -5.05 -5.93 -6.29
C VAL A 46 -3.63 -5.41 -6.32
N LEU A 47 -3.46 -4.13 -6.05
CA LEU A 47 -2.16 -3.52 -5.73
C LEU A 47 -2.15 -3.17 -4.24
N TYR A 48 -1.14 -3.63 -3.52
CA TYR A 48 -1.04 -3.44 -2.09
C TYR A 48 0.26 -2.75 -1.71
N PHE A 49 0.16 -1.57 -1.12
CA PHE A 49 1.31 -0.79 -0.66
C PHE A 49 1.33 -0.76 0.87
N ALA A 50 2.34 -1.41 1.47
CA ALA A 50 2.63 -1.34 2.89
C ALA A 50 3.93 -0.56 3.08
N THR A 51 3.86 0.76 2.97
CA THR A 51 5.02 1.65 2.99
C THR A 51 4.68 2.96 3.68
N HIS A 52 5.60 3.91 3.68
CA HIS A 52 5.32 5.27 4.12
C HIS A 52 4.68 6.08 2.99
N GLY A 53 3.60 6.79 3.30
CA GLY A 53 3.10 7.89 2.48
C GLY A 53 3.70 9.21 2.97
N LEU A 54 4.08 10.08 2.05
CA LEU A 54 4.55 11.42 2.34
C LEU A 54 3.57 12.45 1.82
N LEU A 55 3.35 13.48 2.64
CA LEU A 55 2.57 14.67 2.27
C LEU A 55 3.47 15.69 1.56
N PRO A 56 2.90 16.58 0.73
CA PRO A 56 3.65 17.66 0.12
C PRO A 56 4.42 18.47 1.16
N GLY A 57 5.72 18.66 0.92
CA GLY A 57 6.59 19.46 1.79
C GLY A 57 7.19 18.72 2.98
N GLU A 58 6.96 17.42 3.16
CA GLU A 58 7.65 16.61 4.18
C GLU A 58 9.12 16.36 3.82
N LEU A 59 9.42 16.31 2.54
CA LEU A 59 10.79 16.36 2.04
C LEU A 59 11.09 17.69 1.36
N LYS A 60 12.37 18.07 1.39
CA LYS A 60 12.84 19.29 0.72
C LYS A 60 12.60 19.17 -0.79
N CYS A 61 11.94 20.15 -1.37
CA CYS A 61 11.59 20.23 -2.79
C CYS A 61 10.49 19.23 -3.26
N GLN A 62 9.86 18.49 -2.37
CA GLN A 62 8.69 17.69 -2.69
C GLN A 62 7.43 18.56 -2.69
N THR A 63 6.72 18.57 -3.80
CA THR A 63 5.50 19.39 -4.01
C THR A 63 4.22 18.56 -4.08
N GLU A 64 4.35 17.25 -4.25
CA GLU A 64 3.26 16.30 -4.42
C GLU A 64 3.27 15.23 -3.33
N PRO A 65 2.13 14.61 -3.01
CA PRO A 65 2.13 13.44 -2.15
C PRO A 65 2.77 12.26 -2.89
N GLY A 66 3.41 11.35 -2.15
CA GLY A 66 4.08 10.20 -2.74
C GLY A 66 4.18 9.01 -1.80
N LEU A 67 4.48 7.85 -2.36
CA LEU A 67 4.76 6.61 -1.65
C LEU A 67 6.26 6.37 -1.62
N VAL A 68 6.80 6.09 -0.43
CA VAL A 68 8.22 5.82 -0.26
C VAL A 68 8.52 4.39 -0.68
N LEU A 69 9.36 4.25 -1.68
CA LEU A 69 9.94 2.99 -2.12
C LEU A 69 11.41 2.91 -1.72
N THR A 70 12.05 1.78 -1.99
CA THR A 70 13.48 1.65 -1.72
C THR A 70 14.26 2.42 -2.77
N PRO A 71 15.04 3.44 -2.38
CA PRO A 71 15.83 4.20 -3.34
C PRO A 71 16.92 3.32 -3.95
N PRO A 72 17.28 3.54 -5.20
CA PRO A 72 18.42 2.86 -5.83
C PRO A 72 19.74 3.30 -5.16
N ASP A 73 20.77 2.47 -5.28
CA ASP A 73 22.11 2.79 -4.72
C ASP A 73 22.69 4.08 -5.34
N GLN A 74 22.33 4.41 -6.57
CA GLN A 74 22.67 5.65 -7.25
C GLN A 74 21.44 6.17 -7.99
N SER A 75 20.82 7.22 -7.47
CA SER A 75 19.73 7.91 -8.17
C SER A 75 20.31 8.92 -9.16
N THR A 76 20.07 8.71 -10.44
CA THR A 76 20.41 9.64 -11.53
C THR A 76 19.18 10.18 -12.23
N ASP A 77 18.00 9.66 -11.90
CA ASP A 77 16.73 9.95 -12.53
C ASP A 77 15.66 10.24 -11.49
N ARG A 78 14.85 11.27 -11.71
CA ARG A 78 13.69 11.58 -10.86
C ARG A 78 12.65 10.47 -10.85
N GLN A 79 12.55 9.71 -11.93
CA GLN A 79 11.62 8.59 -12.05
C GLN A 79 12.08 7.32 -11.32
N ASN A 80 13.23 7.36 -10.65
CA ASN A 80 13.77 6.24 -9.89
C ASN A 80 14.59 6.78 -8.71
N ASP A 81 13.98 7.62 -7.88
CA ASP A 81 14.62 8.24 -6.72
C ASP A 81 14.16 7.63 -5.39
N GLY A 82 13.20 6.70 -5.45
CA GLY A 82 12.63 6.02 -4.29
C GLY A 82 11.37 6.73 -3.75
N LEU A 83 10.84 7.71 -4.48
CA LEU A 83 9.58 8.39 -4.16
C LEU A 83 8.62 8.34 -5.33
N LEU A 84 7.65 7.46 -5.27
CA LEU A 84 6.60 7.34 -6.28
C LEU A 84 5.58 8.46 -6.09
N GLU A 85 5.74 9.57 -6.81
CA GLU A 85 4.90 10.76 -6.70
C GLU A 85 3.53 10.60 -7.40
N ALA A 86 2.57 11.42 -6.98
CA ALA A 86 1.20 11.40 -7.49
C ALA A 86 1.13 11.56 -9.02
N SER A 87 1.91 12.47 -9.60
CA SER A 87 1.98 12.68 -11.05
C SER A 87 2.51 11.46 -11.80
N GLU A 88 3.44 10.72 -11.22
CA GLU A 88 3.99 9.49 -11.78
C GLU A 88 2.97 8.36 -11.76
N ILE A 89 2.25 8.21 -10.64
CA ILE A 89 1.14 7.25 -10.51
C ILE A 89 0.07 7.54 -11.58
N ALA A 90 -0.32 8.80 -11.74
CA ALA A 90 -1.33 9.21 -12.72
C ALA A 90 -0.93 8.92 -14.17
N ALA A 91 0.38 8.87 -14.45
CA ALA A 91 0.91 8.53 -15.79
C ALA A 91 0.95 7.01 -16.05
N MET A 92 0.75 6.18 -15.03
CA MET A 92 0.74 4.72 -15.17
C MET A 92 -0.58 4.22 -15.73
N ARG A 93 -0.57 2.97 -16.20
CA ARG A 93 -1.78 2.23 -16.55
C ARG A 93 -2.00 1.13 -15.51
N VAL A 94 -3.00 1.35 -14.68
CA VAL A 94 -3.44 0.42 -13.65
C VAL A 94 -4.86 -0.01 -14.00
N ASN A 95 -5.19 -1.28 -13.84
CA ASN A 95 -6.55 -1.79 -14.06
C ASN A 95 -6.97 -2.63 -12.84
N ALA A 96 -6.62 -2.13 -11.66
CA ALA A 96 -6.84 -2.82 -10.40
C ALA A 96 -8.30 -2.65 -9.92
N ASP A 97 -8.88 -3.73 -9.43
CA ASP A 97 -10.15 -3.69 -8.73
C ASP A 97 -10.02 -3.01 -7.37
N LEU A 98 -8.83 -3.15 -6.76
CA LEU A 98 -8.52 -2.57 -5.46
C LEU A 98 -7.05 -2.13 -5.39
N VAL A 99 -6.83 -0.91 -4.94
CA VAL A 99 -5.54 -0.45 -4.46
C VAL A 99 -5.63 -0.25 -2.95
N VAL A 100 -4.73 -0.88 -2.20
CA VAL A 100 -4.63 -0.71 -0.76
C VAL A 100 -3.42 0.15 -0.43
N LEU A 101 -3.67 1.25 0.26
CA LEU A 101 -2.64 2.13 0.79
C LEU A 101 -2.57 1.93 2.31
N SER A 102 -1.86 0.86 2.73
CA SER A 102 -1.53 0.62 4.14
C SER A 102 -0.31 1.47 4.53
N ALA A 103 -0.37 2.74 4.15
CA ALA A 103 0.69 3.71 4.33
C ALA A 103 0.32 4.63 5.50
N CYS A 104 0.84 4.34 6.66
CA CYS A 104 0.55 5.07 7.89
C CYS A 104 1.41 6.33 7.98
N ASN A 105 1.05 7.41 7.36
CA ASN A 105 1.43 8.76 7.77
C ASN A 105 0.68 9.86 7.01
N THR A 106 -0.56 9.60 6.66
CA THR A 106 -1.38 10.58 5.92
C THR A 106 -1.96 11.68 6.82
N ALA A 107 -1.87 11.51 8.14
CA ALA A 107 -2.15 12.56 9.09
C ALA A 107 -0.81 13.09 9.64
N GLY A 108 -0.16 13.98 8.90
CA GLY A 108 1.03 14.67 9.38
C GLY A 108 0.81 15.25 10.77
N ALA A 109 1.84 15.25 11.60
CA ALA A 109 1.87 15.67 13.00
C ALA A 109 1.39 17.13 13.30
N GLY A 110 0.65 17.74 12.39
CA GLY A 110 0.17 19.10 12.44
C GLY A 110 -1.34 19.32 12.32
N GLY A 111 -2.13 18.30 12.12
CA GLY A 111 -3.62 18.39 12.20
C GLY A 111 -4.30 19.32 11.19
N ARG A 112 -3.61 19.90 10.23
CA ARG A 112 -4.16 20.97 9.37
C ARG A 112 -4.39 20.62 7.90
N PHE A 113 -3.81 19.53 7.36
CA PHE A 113 -3.86 19.26 5.91
C PHE A 113 -4.02 17.77 5.51
N GLY A 114 -4.33 16.87 6.44
CA GLY A 114 -4.33 15.42 6.17
C GLY A 114 -5.38 14.95 5.17
N GLY A 115 -6.50 15.63 5.02
CA GLY A 115 -7.59 15.21 4.13
C GLY A 115 -7.28 15.44 2.65
N ASP A 116 -6.73 16.61 2.32
CA ASP A 116 -6.54 17.01 0.91
C ASP A 116 -5.36 16.30 0.24
N ALA A 117 -4.34 15.96 1.01
CA ALA A 117 -3.15 15.28 0.44
C ALA A 117 -3.40 13.80 0.16
N LEU A 118 -4.24 13.13 0.96
CA LEU A 118 -4.68 11.78 0.64
C LEU A 118 -5.54 11.77 -0.62
N SER A 119 -6.32 12.83 -0.85
CA SER A 119 -7.10 12.98 -2.08
C SER A 119 -6.21 12.96 -3.32
N GLY A 120 -5.04 13.61 -3.29
CA GLY A 120 -4.12 13.64 -4.43
C GLY A 120 -3.58 12.26 -4.83
N LEU A 121 -3.17 11.43 -3.86
CA LEU A 121 -2.78 10.04 -4.16
C LEU A 121 -3.97 9.20 -4.63
N ALA A 122 -5.12 9.33 -3.98
CA ALA A 122 -6.33 8.62 -4.39
C ALA A 122 -6.75 8.99 -5.82
N GLU A 123 -6.78 10.27 -6.13
CA GLU A 123 -7.07 10.76 -7.48
C GLU A 123 -6.10 10.19 -8.51
N SER A 124 -4.80 10.15 -8.21
CA SER A 124 -3.77 9.62 -9.12
C SER A 124 -4.01 8.16 -9.45
N PHE A 125 -4.36 7.33 -8.46
CA PHE A 125 -4.71 5.93 -8.72
C PHE A 125 -6.00 5.77 -9.51
N PHE A 126 -7.02 6.62 -9.28
CA PHE A 126 -8.23 6.61 -10.10
C PHE A 126 -7.94 7.03 -11.53
N PHE A 127 -7.11 8.05 -11.75
CA PHE A 127 -6.65 8.43 -13.10
C PHE A 127 -5.88 7.30 -13.78
N ALA A 128 -5.06 6.57 -13.04
CA ALA A 128 -4.33 5.42 -13.53
C ALA A 128 -5.24 4.21 -13.86
N GLY A 129 -6.50 4.21 -13.39
CA GLY A 129 -7.51 3.19 -13.71
C GLY A 129 -7.88 2.24 -12.56
N ALA A 130 -7.51 2.55 -11.33
CA ALA A 130 -8.00 1.83 -10.16
C ALA A 130 -9.50 2.07 -9.96
N ARG A 131 -10.25 1.04 -9.52
CA ARG A 131 -11.71 1.14 -9.27
C ARG A 131 -12.03 1.49 -7.84
N ASN A 132 -11.28 0.92 -6.92
CA ASN A 132 -11.46 1.13 -5.49
C ASN A 132 -10.12 1.35 -4.82
N LEU A 133 -10.12 2.19 -3.79
CA LEU A 133 -8.98 2.38 -2.90
C LEU A 133 -9.40 2.07 -1.46
N LEU A 134 -8.59 1.30 -0.76
CA LEU A 134 -8.67 1.14 0.69
C LEU A 134 -7.53 1.94 1.32
N VAL A 135 -7.89 2.97 2.06
CA VAL A 135 -6.94 3.94 2.64
C VAL A 135 -7.09 4.02 4.15
N SER A 136 -6.03 4.43 4.84
CA SER A 136 -6.09 4.69 6.27
C SER A 136 -5.95 6.18 6.58
N HIS A 137 -6.83 6.72 7.41
CA HIS A 137 -6.84 8.14 7.80
C HIS A 137 -5.86 8.50 8.93
N TRP A 138 -5.42 7.52 9.70
CA TRP A 138 -4.43 7.69 10.77
C TRP A 138 -3.64 6.42 10.96
N GLN A 139 -2.51 6.55 11.65
CA GLN A 139 -1.64 5.44 11.95
C GLN A 139 -2.30 4.45 12.93
N VAL A 140 -2.38 3.21 12.52
CA VAL A 140 -2.89 2.09 13.33
C VAL A 140 -1.72 1.16 13.66
N PRO A 141 -1.66 0.58 14.87
CA PRO A 141 -0.64 -0.41 15.20
C PRO A 141 -0.62 -1.57 14.21
N SER A 142 0.56 -1.97 13.75
CA SER A 142 0.76 -2.97 12.70
C SER A 142 0.02 -4.29 12.96
N ALA A 143 -0.01 -4.75 14.22
CA ALA A 143 -0.74 -5.97 14.60
C ALA A 143 -2.25 -5.86 14.32
N ALA A 144 -2.85 -4.70 14.57
CA ALA A 144 -4.27 -4.47 14.30
C ALA A 144 -4.54 -4.33 12.78
N THR A 145 -3.65 -3.66 12.07
CA THR A 145 -3.68 -3.56 10.60
C THR A 145 -3.60 -4.95 9.96
N THR A 146 -2.62 -5.76 10.36
CA THR A 146 -2.47 -7.14 9.88
C THR A 146 -3.72 -7.97 10.16
N GLN A 147 -4.31 -7.85 11.35
CA GLN A 147 -5.54 -8.56 11.70
C GLN A 147 -6.72 -8.14 10.81
N LEU A 148 -6.90 -6.84 10.59
CA LEU A 148 -7.98 -6.31 9.75
C LEU A 148 -7.81 -6.75 8.31
N MET A 149 -6.63 -6.56 7.73
CA MET A 149 -6.34 -6.90 6.33
C MET A 149 -6.43 -8.40 6.07
N SER A 150 -5.86 -9.24 6.95
CA SER A 150 -5.99 -10.69 6.82
C SER A 150 -7.45 -11.13 6.84
N THR A 151 -8.25 -10.62 7.78
CA THR A 151 -9.68 -10.94 7.86
C THR A 151 -10.45 -10.47 6.64
N LEU A 152 -10.13 -9.27 6.12
CA LEU A 152 -10.76 -8.72 4.92
C LEU A 152 -10.51 -9.65 3.73
N PHE A 153 -9.25 -9.99 3.45
CA PHE A 153 -8.92 -10.80 2.28
C PHE A 153 -9.31 -12.27 2.43
N GLU A 154 -9.27 -12.82 3.63
CA GLU A 154 -9.86 -14.14 3.91
C GLU A 154 -11.38 -14.16 3.62
N SER A 155 -12.09 -13.10 3.99
CA SER A 155 -13.52 -12.95 3.73
C SER A 155 -13.81 -12.71 2.25
N ALA A 156 -13.02 -11.87 1.58
CA ALA A 156 -13.20 -11.59 0.15
C ALA A 156 -12.95 -12.82 -0.72
N GLY A 157 -12.06 -13.71 -0.26
CA GLY A 157 -11.62 -14.90 -1.00
C GLY A 157 -10.68 -14.57 -2.14
N VAL A 158 -10.04 -15.59 -2.69
CA VAL A 158 -9.00 -15.47 -3.73
C VAL A 158 -9.50 -14.69 -4.95
N ASP A 159 -10.75 -14.89 -5.32
CA ASP A 159 -11.37 -14.26 -6.49
C ASP A 159 -12.08 -12.94 -6.16
N LEU A 160 -12.01 -12.45 -4.95
CA LEU A 160 -12.72 -11.27 -4.44
C LEU A 160 -14.25 -11.34 -4.63
N LYS A 161 -14.81 -12.55 -4.74
CA LYS A 161 -16.24 -12.77 -5.07
C LYS A 161 -17.21 -12.24 -4.02
N GLN A 162 -16.77 -12.16 -2.77
CA GLN A 162 -17.60 -11.61 -1.69
C GLN A 162 -17.71 -10.08 -1.76
N GLY A 163 -16.90 -9.45 -2.62
CA GLY A 163 -16.79 -7.99 -2.69
C GLY A 163 -15.95 -7.39 -1.55
N ILE A 164 -15.33 -6.27 -1.83
CA ILE A 164 -14.42 -5.61 -0.86
C ILE A 164 -15.21 -4.95 0.27
N SER A 165 -16.30 -4.25 -0.05
CA SER A 165 -17.10 -3.55 0.96
C SER A 165 -17.72 -4.49 2.01
N PRO A 166 -18.40 -5.59 1.65
CA PRO A 166 -18.88 -6.57 2.64
C PRO A 166 -17.74 -7.20 3.45
N SER A 167 -16.60 -7.47 2.80
CA SER A 167 -15.45 -8.08 3.47
C SER A 167 -14.79 -7.14 4.46
N LEU A 168 -14.71 -5.84 4.14
CA LEU A 168 -14.25 -4.82 5.09
C LEU A 168 -15.20 -4.75 6.28
N GLN A 169 -16.51 -4.79 6.06
CA GLN A 169 -17.50 -4.81 7.15
C GLN A 169 -17.31 -6.03 8.06
N VAL A 170 -17.05 -7.22 7.49
CA VAL A 170 -16.76 -8.43 8.29
C VAL A 170 -15.51 -8.23 9.12
N ALA A 171 -14.44 -7.70 8.54
CA ALA A 171 -13.19 -7.45 9.25
C ALA A 171 -13.37 -6.44 10.38
N GLN A 172 -14.03 -5.31 10.13
CA GLN A 172 -14.31 -4.30 11.15
C GLN A 172 -15.18 -4.85 12.28
N ARG A 173 -16.24 -5.60 11.97
CA ARG A 173 -17.09 -6.24 12.99
C ARG A 173 -16.34 -7.24 13.86
N ARG A 174 -15.38 -7.98 13.28
CA ARG A 174 -14.55 -8.90 14.05
C ARG A 174 -13.66 -8.14 15.04
N MET A 175 -13.12 -6.99 14.63
CA MET A 175 -12.33 -6.14 15.53
C MET A 175 -13.17 -5.50 16.62
N ILE A 176 -14.37 -5.00 16.31
CA ILE A 176 -15.33 -4.44 17.28
C ILE A 176 -15.67 -5.47 18.39
N ASN A 177 -15.82 -6.73 18.02
CA ASN A 177 -16.17 -7.80 18.95
C ASN A 177 -14.98 -8.38 19.73
N SER A 178 -13.78 -7.87 19.52
CA SER A 178 -12.56 -8.28 20.22
C SER A 178 -12.20 -7.27 21.31
N GLU A 179 -12.05 -7.71 22.56
CA GLU A 179 -11.68 -6.83 23.68
C GLU A 179 -10.42 -5.99 23.41
N LYS A 180 -9.47 -6.53 22.64
CA LYS A 180 -8.20 -5.87 22.35
C LYS A 180 -8.30 -4.78 21.28
N THR A 181 -9.29 -4.87 20.39
CA THR A 181 -9.41 -3.99 19.22
C THR A 181 -10.79 -3.33 19.08
N ALA A 182 -11.65 -3.44 20.11
CA ALA A 182 -13.01 -2.88 20.08
C ALA A 182 -13.04 -1.35 19.89
N HIS A 183 -12.01 -0.65 20.37
CA HIS A 183 -11.96 0.79 20.24
C HIS A 183 -11.83 1.22 18.75
N PRO A 184 -12.61 2.20 18.27
CA PRO A 184 -12.61 2.64 16.86
C PRO A 184 -11.24 3.04 16.32
N PHE A 185 -10.32 3.42 17.17
CA PHE A 185 -8.93 3.74 16.79
C PHE A 185 -8.28 2.63 15.94
N PHE A 186 -8.60 1.36 16.20
CA PHE A 186 -7.96 0.22 15.52
C PHE A 186 -8.57 -0.16 14.17
N TRP A 187 -9.83 0.18 13.91
CA TRP A 187 -10.56 -0.23 12.71
C TRP A 187 -11.23 0.92 11.94
N GLY A 188 -11.55 2.02 12.63
CA GLY A 188 -12.23 3.17 12.01
C GLY A 188 -11.33 4.00 11.10
N ALA A 189 -10.00 3.76 11.12
CA ALA A 189 -9.07 4.41 10.22
C ALA A 189 -9.27 4.01 8.76
N PHE A 190 -9.75 2.79 8.51
CA PHE A 190 -9.78 2.21 7.17
C PHE A 190 -11.09 2.53 6.46
N VAL A 191 -10.98 3.19 5.31
CA VAL A 191 -12.11 3.63 4.49
C VAL A 191 -11.92 3.12 3.06
N LEU A 192 -12.99 2.54 2.51
CA LEU A 192 -13.06 2.18 1.10
C LEU A 192 -13.62 3.36 0.31
N VAL A 193 -12.90 3.79 -0.71
CA VAL A 193 -13.29 4.86 -1.64
C VAL A 193 -13.40 4.25 -3.03
N GLY A 194 -14.49 4.51 -3.73
CA GLY A 194 -14.74 3.96 -5.05
C GLY A 194 -16.20 3.56 -5.24
N ASP A 195 -16.49 2.78 -6.26
CA ASP A 195 -17.86 2.34 -6.55
C ASP A 195 -18.37 1.25 -5.59
N GLY A 196 -17.46 0.60 -4.86
CA GLY A 196 -17.76 -0.45 -3.89
C GLY A 196 -18.41 -1.71 -4.51
N ALA A 197 -18.61 -1.70 -5.81
CA ALA A 197 -19.30 -2.76 -6.50
C ALA A 197 -18.49 -4.07 -6.47
N PRO A 198 -19.15 -5.22 -6.24
CA PRO A 198 -18.55 -6.50 -6.58
C PRO A 198 -18.35 -6.51 -8.09
N GLU A 199 -17.17 -6.87 -8.54
CA GLU A 199 -16.87 -6.93 -9.97
C GLU A 199 -17.89 -7.78 -10.69
N ILE A 200 -18.47 -7.23 -11.78
CA ILE A 200 -19.07 -8.05 -12.82
C ILE A 200 -17.90 -8.74 -13.50
N ALA A 201 -17.70 -10.01 -13.20
CA ALA A 201 -16.61 -10.82 -13.70
C ALA A 201 -16.55 -10.75 -15.23
N LEU A 202 -15.70 -9.92 -15.76
CA LEU A 202 -15.22 -10.10 -17.13
C LEU A 202 -14.24 -11.28 -17.11
N PRO A 203 -14.39 -12.25 -18.02
CA PRO A 203 -13.59 -13.48 -18.02
C PRO A 203 -12.20 -13.23 -18.57
N LEU A 204 -11.34 -12.58 -17.81
CA LEU A 204 -9.91 -12.52 -18.11
C LEU A 204 -9.16 -13.14 -16.93
N PRO A 205 -8.21 -14.06 -17.20
CA PRO A 205 -7.30 -14.55 -16.17
C PRO A 205 -6.37 -13.40 -15.78
N ARG A 206 -6.76 -12.62 -14.79
CA ARG A 206 -5.89 -11.61 -14.19
C ARG A 206 -5.18 -12.25 -13.03
N GLY A 207 -3.86 -12.16 -13.02
CA GLY A 207 -3.07 -12.54 -11.86
C GLY A 207 -3.46 -11.70 -10.65
N THR A 208 -3.52 -12.30 -9.48
CA THR A 208 -3.54 -11.54 -8.23
C THR A 208 -2.10 -11.24 -7.87
N ALA A 209 -1.72 -9.99 -7.85
CA ALA A 209 -0.40 -9.60 -7.41
C ALA A 209 -0.47 -8.59 -6.28
N VAL A 210 0.47 -8.73 -5.41
CA VAL A 210 0.70 -7.83 -4.29
C VAL A 210 2.04 -7.15 -4.55
N ALA A 211 2.02 -5.94 -5.08
CA ALA A 211 3.20 -5.11 -5.07
C ALA A 211 3.34 -4.52 -3.67
N ALA A 212 4.29 -5.03 -2.93
CA ALA A 212 4.52 -4.59 -1.56
C ALA A 212 5.86 -3.89 -1.48
N ALA A 213 5.82 -2.59 -1.25
CA ALA A 213 7.02 -1.83 -0.99
C ALA A 213 7.27 -1.74 0.51
N VAL A 214 8.29 -2.41 0.99
CA VAL A 214 8.80 -2.27 2.36
C VAL A 214 10.15 -1.59 2.27
N SER A 215 10.24 -0.35 2.74
CA SER A 215 11.53 0.34 2.88
C SER A 215 12.34 -0.29 4.00
N THR A 216 13.48 -0.89 3.68
CA THR A 216 14.49 -1.26 4.68
C THR A 216 15.58 -0.20 4.69
N THR A 217 15.88 0.35 5.86
CA THR A 217 17.04 1.23 6.04
C THR A 217 18.35 0.55 5.60
N PRO A 218 19.25 1.23 4.88
CA PRO A 218 20.57 0.71 4.67
C PRO A 218 21.26 0.56 6.04
N THR A 219 21.84 -0.60 6.31
CA THR A 219 22.73 -0.79 7.45
C THR A 219 23.86 0.23 7.32
N PRO A 220 24.13 1.07 8.35
CA PRO A 220 25.24 1.99 8.27
C PRO A 220 26.52 1.20 8.00
N ALA A 221 27.24 1.61 6.96
CA ALA A 221 28.56 1.05 6.68
C ALA A 221 29.41 1.20 7.95
N GLY A 222 29.90 0.08 8.45
CA GLY A 222 30.79 0.08 9.61
C GLY A 222 31.99 1.02 9.37
N PRO A 223 32.59 1.58 10.42
CA PRO A 223 33.66 2.54 10.29
C PRO A 223 34.83 1.90 9.51
N GLY A 224 35.05 2.42 8.31
CA GLY A 224 36.16 2.01 7.48
C GLY A 224 37.49 2.21 8.24
N ASN A 225 38.25 1.14 8.35
CA ASN A 225 39.62 1.19 8.84
C ASN A 225 40.40 2.21 8.02
N ALA A 226 40.75 3.34 8.60
CA ALA A 226 41.71 4.25 8.04
C ALA A 226 43.09 3.58 8.04
N PRO A 227 43.83 3.60 6.94
CA PRO A 227 45.22 3.12 6.94
C PRO A 227 46.09 4.06 7.75
N ARG A 228 46.97 3.48 8.54
CA ARG A 228 48.03 4.18 9.30
C ARG A 228 49.07 4.75 8.37
#